data_d59cb390ace86407631ca9cd3d8d4b5e
#
_entry.id   d59cb390ace86407631ca9cd3d8d4b5e
#
_cell.length_a   1.000
_cell.length_b   1.000
_cell.length_c   1.000
_cell.angle_alpha   90.00
_cell.angle_beta   90.00
_cell.angle_gamma   90.00
#
_symmetry.space_group_name_H-M   'P 1'
#
loop_
_entity.id
_entity.type
_entity.pdbx_description
1 polymer ?
#
loop_
_entity_poly.entity_id
_entity_poly.type
_entity_poly.pdbx_seq_one_letter_code
_entity_poly.pdbx_strand_id
1 'polypeptide(L)'
;MIAEDLASSIGNTPLIKLRAASDATRCTILGKAEFVNPGQSVKDRAALFIIRDAEAKGLLKPGGTIVEGTAGNTGIGLSLVGASLGYKSVIVIPDTQSDEKKEMIRLTGAKLVQVPAVPYRNPNNYVKYSKRLAEQLNKTEKNGAVWANQFDNVANRQAHVETTGPEIWKQTAGKVNGFICSCGSGGTLAGVALALQEKGVKIGLADPMGAALYSFYTNGELKADGSSITEGIGQGRITENLRDLKPDYVFQIGDDEAIPIVFDLLENEGLCLGGSSGINIAGAMHLAREMGPGNTIVTILCDYGTRYQSKLYNPSFLKSKGLSVPKWLLDTPSNMPSVFEE
;
A
#
# COMPACT_ATOMS: atom_id res chain seq x y z
N MET A 1 11.10 -13.06 20.87
CA MET A 1 10.03 -13.91 20.29
C MET A 1 10.63 -14.64 19.10
N ILE A 2 10.44 -15.96 18.99
CA ILE A 2 10.89 -16.74 17.82
C ILE A 2 9.67 -16.90 16.92
N ALA A 3 9.77 -16.45 15.65
CA ALA A 3 8.76 -16.69 14.63
C ALA A 3 8.98 -18.09 14.05
N GLU A 4 7.90 -18.85 13.84
CA GLU A 4 7.97 -20.22 13.30
C GLU A 4 8.25 -20.21 11.79
N ASP A 5 7.74 -19.20 11.10
CA ASP A 5 7.88 -19.00 9.66
C ASP A 5 7.77 -17.50 9.30
N LEU A 6 7.92 -17.19 8.03
CA LEU A 6 7.78 -15.81 7.55
C LEU A 6 6.36 -15.28 7.79
N ALA A 7 5.33 -16.10 7.61
CA ALA A 7 3.93 -15.68 7.77
C ALA A 7 3.63 -15.21 9.20
N SER A 8 4.22 -15.87 10.22
CA SER A 8 4.07 -15.51 11.64
C SER A 8 4.83 -14.24 12.05
N SER A 9 5.71 -13.71 11.20
CA SER A 9 6.43 -12.45 11.43
C SER A 9 5.71 -11.21 10.88
N ILE A 10 4.59 -11.40 10.18
CA ILE A 10 3.81 -10.30 9.59
C ILE A 10 2.99 -9.59 10.67
N GLY A 11 3.00 -8.27 10.64
CA GLY A 11 2.26 -7.44 11.59
C GLY A 11 3.12 -7.00 12.78
N ASN A 12 2.46 -6.51 13.83
CA ASN A 12 3.10 -5.89 15.00
C ASN A 12 4.14 -4.82 14.64
N THR A 13 3.92 -4.15 13.51
CA THR A 13 4.80 -3.09 13.01
C THR A 13 4.81 -1.89 13.97
N PRO A 14 5.92 -1.16 14.14
CA PRO A 14 5.97 -0.04 15.06
C PRO A 14 5.18 1.18 14.55
N LEU A 15 4.84 2.08 15.47
CA LEU A 15 4.48 3.47 15.17
C LEU A 15 5.73 4.35 15.24
N ILE A 16 5.97 5.15 14.21
CA ILE A 16 7.07 6.11 14.14
C ILE A 16 6.48 7.52 14.23
N LYS A 17 6.98 8.36 15.12
CA LYS A 17 6.60 9.77 15.17
C LYS A 17 7.25 10.53 14.01
N LEU A 18 6.44 11.17 13.19
CA LEU A 18 6.87 12.00 12.07
C LEU A 18 7.09 13.42 12.59
N ARG A 19 8.36 13.80 12.75
CA ARG A 19 8.73 15.04 13.46
C ARG A 19 8.25 16.29 12.72
N ALA A 20 8.65 16.46 11.46
CA ALA A 20 8.30 17.63 10.67
C ALA A 20 6.77 17.83 10.57
N ALA A 21 6.02 16.77 10.27
CA ALA A 21 4.57 16.81 10.18
C ALA A 21 3.90 17.13 11.53
N SER A 22 4.44 16.58 12.63
CA SER A 22 3.94 16.84 13.98
C SER A 22 4.15 18.31 14.39
N ASP A 23 5.35 18.83 14.15
CA ASP A 23 5.71 20.21 14.52
C ASP A 23 4.91 21.24 13.70
N ALA A 24 4.75 21.00 12.38
CA ALA A 24 3.98 21.86 11.49
C ALA A 24 2.49 21.93 11.85
N THR A 25 1.94 20.91 12.50
CA THR A 25 0.51 20.83 12.85
C THR A 25 0.21 21.04 14.33
N ARG A 26 1.22 21.02 15.20
CA ARG A 26 1.07 20.98 16.66
C ARG A 26 0.23 19.79 17.15
N CYS A 27 0.25 18.70 16.38
CA CYS A 27 -0.37 17.41 16.67
C CYS A 27 0.72 16.33 16.81
N THR A 28 0.38 15.17 17.34
CA THR A 28 1.24 13.99 17.26
C THR A 28 0.86 13.19 16.03
N ILE A 29 1.67 13.28 14.97
CA ILE A 29 1.45 12.47 13.75
C ILE A 29 2.36 11.25 13.81
N LEU A 30 1.74 10.06 13.74
CA LEU A 30 2.39 8.76 13.82
C LEU A 30 2.19 8.00 12.52
N GLY A 31 3.26 7.44 11.99
CA GLY A 31 3.25 6.55 10.84
C GLY A 31 3.32 5.09 11.27
N LYS A 32 2.34 4.27 10.90
CA LYS A 32 2.37 2.82 11.08
C LYS A 32 3.34 2.23 10.04
N ALA A 33 4.48 1.72 10.48
CA ALA A 33 5.61 1.35 9.63
C ALA A 33 5.39 0.01 8.92
N GLU A 34 4.47 -0.04 7.97
CA GLU A 34 4.12 -1.26 7.23
C GLU A 34 5.24 -1.74 6.28
N PHE A 35 6.20 -0.87 5.96
CA PHE A 35 7.40 -1.22 5.19
C PHE A 35 8.35 -2.19 5.92
N VAL A 36 8.19 -2.42 7.22
CA VAL A 36 8.99 -3.39 7.98
C VAL A 36 8.43 -4.82 7.93
N ASN A 37 7.27 -5.03 7.33
CA ASN A 37 6.81 -6.39 7.05
C ASN A 37 7.80 -7.12 6.12
N PRO A 38 7.86 -8.46 6.13
CA PRO A 38 8.83 -9.23 5.33
C PRO A 38 8.85 -8.92 3.84
N GLY A 39 7.67 -8.70 3.25
CA GLY A 39 7.52 -8.27 1.86
C GLY A 39 7.62 -6.75 1.69
N GLN A 40 8.05 -6.01 2.72
CA GLN A 40 8.28 -4.57 2.76
C GLN A 40 7.06 -3.72 2.38
N SER A 41 5.85 -4.19 2.70
CA SER A 41 4.64 -3.38 2.49
C SER A 41 3.46 -3.81 3.35
N VAL A 42 2.46 -2.92 3.41
CA VAL A 42 1.15 -3.17 4.03
C VAL A 42 0.40 -4.37 3.42
N LYS A 43 0.76 -4.79 2.20
CA LYS A 43 0.05 -5.85 1.47
C LYS A 43 0.35 -7.25 2.00
N ASP A 44 1.39 -7.42 2.80
CA ASP A 44 1.72 -8.71 3.42
C ASP A 44 0.60 -9.17 4.36
N ARG A 45 -0.03 -8.24 5.07
CA ARG A 45 -1.20 -8.55 5.91
C ARG A 45 -2.39 -9.08 5.09
N ALA A 46 -2.72 -8.38 4.01
CA ALA A 46 -3.78 -8.79 3.10
C ALA A 46 -3.47 -10.16 2.47
N ALA A 47 -2.22 -10.38 2.04
CA ALA A 47 -1.78 -11.64 1.47
C ALA A 47 -1.96 -12.81 2.44
N LEU A 48 -1.53 -12.64 3.69
CA LEU A 48 -1.66 -13.65 4.73
C LEU A 48 -3.14 -14.03 4.95
N PHE A 49 -4.00 -13.04 5.15
CA PHE A 49 -5.41 -13.30 5.45
C PHE A 49 -6.18 -13.86 4.26
N ILE A 50 -5.87 -13.44 3.04
CA ILE A 50 -6.47 -14.01 1.82
C ILE A 50 -6.09 -15.49 1.68
N ILE A 51 -4.84 -15.86 1.94
CA ILE A 51 -4.38 -17.26 1.87
C ILE A 51 -5.07 -18.08 2.96
N ARG A 52 -5.06 -17.60 4.21
CA ARG A 52 -5.71 -18.30 5.33
C ARG A 52 -7.21 -18.47 5.15
N ASP A 53 -7.89 -17.46 4.61
CA ASP A 53 -9.31 -17.56 4.26
C ASP A 53 -9.57 -18.61 3.17
N ALA A 54 -8.73 -18.67 2.15
CA ALA A 54 -8.84 -19.68 1.11
C ALA A 54 -8.58 -21.10 1.63
N GLU A 55 -7.62 -21.27 2.56
CA GLU A 55 -7.38 -22.54 3.26
C GLU A 55 -8.61 -22.95 4.09
N ALA A 56 -9.11 -22.05 4.94
CA ALA A 56 -10.25 -22.31 5.82
C ALA A 56 -11.52 -22.68 5.06
N LYS A 57 -11.72 -22.11 3.87
CA LYS A 57 -12.84 -22.43 2.97
C LYS A 57 -12.61 -23.69 2.11
N GLY A 58 -11.45 -24.32 2.20
CA GLY A 58 -11.08 -25.48 1.37
C GLY A 58 -10.91 -25.16 -0.13
N LEU A 59 -10.76 -23.88 -0.47
CA LEU A 59 -10.54 -23.39 -1.84
C LEU A 59 -9.09 -23.56 -2.30
N LEU A 60 -8.14 -23.49 -1.37
CA LEU A 60 -6.72 -23.65 -1.62
C LEU A 60 -6.22 -24.95 -0.98
N LYS A 61 -5.83 -25.92 -1.81
CA LYS A 61 -5.29 -27.21 -1.38
C LYS A 61 -3.78 -27.12 -1.18
N PRO A 62 -3.18 -27.96 -0.32
CA PRO A 62 -1.73 -28.02 -0.14
C PRO A 62 -0.99 -28.15 -1.49
N GLY A 63 0.01 -27.28 -1.73
CA GLY A 63 0.74 -27.21 -3.00
C GLY A 63 -0.06 -26.63 -4.17
N GLY A 64 -1.22 -26.04 -3.93
CA GLY A 64 -2.05 -25.34 -4.91
C GLY A 64 -1.42 -24.03 -5.39
N THR A 65 -2.08 -23.39 -6.34
CA THR A 65 -1.59 -22.18 -7.01
C THR A 65 -2.44 -20.95 -6.65
N ILE A 66 -1.81 -19.88 -6.21
CA ILE A 66 -2.44 -18.59 -5.94
C ILE A 66 -2.25 -17.70 -7.15
N VAL A 67 -3.34 -17.14 -7.69
CA VAL A 67 -3.30 -16.24 -8.85
C VAL A 67 -3.81 -14.87 -8.47
N GLU A 68 -3.08 -13.81 -8.81
CA GLU A 68 -3.51 -12.44 -8.55
C GLU A 68 -3.13 -11.49 -9.69
N GLY A 69 -4.04 -10.54 -9.94
CA GLY A 69 -3.78 -9.37 -10.78
C GLY A 69 -3.48 -8.14 -9.94
N THR A 70 -2.26 -7.59 -10.04
CA THR A 70 -1.82 -6.53 -9.13
C THR A 70 -0.87 -5.53 -9.77
N ALA A 71 -0.79 -4.33 -9.16
CA ALA A 71 0.22 -3.31 -9.48
C ALA A 71 1.59 -3.57 -8.79
N GLY A 72 1.78 -4.69 -8.06
CA GLY A 72 3.07 -5.09 -7.52
C GLY A 72 3.05 -5.64 -6.09
N ASN A 73 2.85 -4.79 -5.09
CA ASN A 73 3.03 -5.15 -3.67
C ASN A 73 2.21 -6.36 -3.20
N THR A 74 0.95 -6.48 -3.64
CA THR A 74 0.12 -7.65 -3.30
C THR A 74 0.69 -8.93 -3.91
N GLY A 75 1.22 -8.84 -5.13
CA GLY A 75 1.90 -9.96 -5.78
C GLY A 75 3.14 -10.41 -5.00
N ILE A 76 3.94 -9.46 -4.52
CA ILE A 76 5.11 -9.75 -3.68
C ILE A 76 4.68 -10.43 -2.37
N GLY A 77 3.70 -9.86 -1.67
CA GLY A 77 3.19 -10.43 -0.42
C GLY A 77 2.61 -11.84 -0.60
N LEU A 78 1.75 -12.03 -1.60
CA LEU A 78 1.17 -13.36 -1.91
C LEU A 78 2.24 -14.39 -2.27
N SER A 79 3.28 -13.97 -2.99
CA SER A 79 4.36 -14.88 -3.41
C SER A 79 5.22 -15.30 -2.23
N LEU A 80 5.61 -14.36 -1.34
CA LEU A 80 6.42 -14.66 -0.15
C LEU A 80 5.65 -15.51 0.86
N VAL A 81 4.43 -15.09 1.20
CA VAL A 81 3.57 -15.84 2.14
C VAL A 81 3.22 -17.20 1.55
N GLY A 82 2.85 -17.24 0.26
CA GLY A 82 2.56 -18.49 -0.44
C GLY A 82 3.74 -19.46 -0.41
N ALA A 83 4.95 -18.99 -0.72
CA ALA A 83 6.16 -19.82 -0.66
C ALA A 83 6.43 -20.34 0.75
N SER A 84 6.28 -19.49 1.78
CA SER A 84 6.43 -19.88 3.19
C SER A 84 5.45 -20.96 3.63
N LEU A 85 4.27 -20.99 3.04
CA LEU A 85 3.19 -21.95 3.34
C LEU A 85 3.12 -23.12 2.34
N GLY A 86 4.07 -23.23 1.40
CA GLY A 86 4.15 -24.34 0.43
C GLY A 86 3.23 -24.21 -0.80
N TYR A 87 2.81 -22.99 -1.15
CA TYR A 87 1.99 -22.69 -2.33
C TYR A 87 2.81 -22.12 -3.48
N LYS A 88 2.30 -22.28 -4.70
CA LYS A 88 2.82 -21.62 -5.90
C LYS A 88 2.09 -20.30 -6.13
N SER A 89 2.74 -19.35 -6.81
CA SER A 89 2.13 -18.07 -7.15
C SER A 89 2.26 -17.75 -8.63
N VAL A 90 1.20 -17.20 -9.20
CA VAL A 90 1.15 -16.65 -10.56
C VAL A 90 0.62 -15.22 -10.48
N ILE A 91 1.46 -14.26 -10.84
CA ILE A 91 1.16 -12.83 -10.70
C ILE A 91 1.00 -12.22 -12.09
N VAL A 92 -0.16 -11.62 -12.32
CA VAL A 92 -0.48 -10.86 -13.53
C VAL A 92 -0.28 -9.37 -13.26
N ILE A 93 0.61 -8.72 -14.00
CA ILE A 93 1.00 -7.33 -13.77
C ILE A 93 0.92 -6.52 -15.08
N PRO A 94 0.45 -5.25 -15.03
CA PRO A 94 0.57 -4.35 -16.18
C PRO A 94 2.04 -4.08 -16.53
N ASP A 95 2.35 -4.04 -17.82
CA ASP A 95 3.70 -3.77 -18.34
C ASP A 95 4.26 -2.40 -17.95
N THR A 96 3.40 -1.45 -17.60
CA THR A 96 3.75 -0.08 -17.19
C THR A 96 4.23 0.05 -15.75
N GLN A 97 4.15 -1.01 -14.95
CA GLN A 97 4.65 -0.97 -13.55
C GLN A 97 6.18 -0.93 -13.51
N SER A 98 6.75 -0.47 -12.39
CA SER A 98 8.19 -0.34 -12.21
C SER A 98 8.90 -1.69 -12.36
N ASP A 99 10.11 -1.66 -12.93
CA ASP A 99 10.90 -2.87 -13.16
C ASP A 99 11.35 -3.50 -11.84
N GLU A 100 11.59 -2.67 -10.81
CA GLU A 100 11.94 -3.13 -9.46
C GLU A 100 10.85 -4.03 -8.87
N LYS A 101 9.56 -3.70 -9.07
CA LYS A 101 8.45 -4.54 -8.62
C LYS A 101 8.36 -5.85 -9.39
N LYS A 102 8.55 -5.81 -10.71
CA LYS A 102 8.56 -7.00 -11.56
C LYS A 102 9.68 -7.94 -11.18
N GLU A 103 10.88 -7.39 -10.96
CA GLU A 103 12.04 -8.16 -10.56
C GLU A 103 11.86 -8.78 -9.17
N MET A 104 11.37 -8.01 -8.21
CA MET A 104 11.08 -8.54 -6.88
C MET A 104 10.09 -9.72 -6.93
N ILE A 105 9.04 -9.65 -7.76
CA ILE A 105 8.12 -10.76 -7.94
C ILE A 105 8.84 -12.00 -8.52
N ARG A 106 9.75 -11.84 -9.51
CA ARG A 106 10.53 -12.95 -10.05
C ARG A 106 11.46 -13.57 -9.01
N LEU A 107 12.12 -12.75 -8.18
CA LEU A 107 13.01 -13.22 -7.12
C LEU A 107 12.29 -14.06 -6.06
N THR A 108 10.98 -13.86 -5.86
CA THR A 108 10.19 -14.72 -4.95
C THR A 108 9.87 -16.10 -5.53
N GLY A 109 10.26 -16.38 -6.76
CA GLY A 109 9.95 -17.63 -7.46
C GLY A 109 8.54 -17.69 -8.08
N ALA A 110 7.78 -16.60 -8.04
CA ALA A 110 6.47 -16.52 -8.67
C ALA A 110 6.56 -16.49 -10.19
N LYS A 111 5.60 -17.12 -10.87
CA LYS A 111 5.42 -16.97 -12.32
C LYS A 111 4.83 -15.58 -12.60
N LEU A 112 5.56 -14.76 -13.35
CA LEU A 112 5.13 -13.41 -13.73
C LEU A 112 4.53 -13.39 -15.12
N VAL A 113 3.29 -12.93 -15.25
CA VAL A 113 2.59 -12.70 -16.50
C VAL A 113 2.42 -11.19 -16.70
N GLN A 114 3.12 -10.62 -17.68
CA GLN A 114 2.98 -9.22 -18.04
C GLN A 114 1.88 -9.06 -19.09
N VAL A 115 1.00 -8.09 -18.90
CA VAL A 115 -0.09 -7.77 -19.82
C VAL A 115 -0.10 -6.28 -20.15
N PRO A 116 -0.61 -5.84 -21.30
CA PRO A 116 -0.78 -4.43 -21.61
C PRO A 116 -1.62 -3.71 -20.55
N ALA A 117 -1.22 -2.49 -20.19
CA ALA A 117 -2.00 -1.62 -19.31
C ALA A 117 -3.25 -1.12 -20.04
N VAL A 118 -4.41 -1.61 -19.62
CA VAL A 118 -5.69 -1.19 -20.18
C VAL A 118 -6.70 -0.84 -19.07
N PRO A 119 -7.67 0.04 -19.34
CA PRO A 119 -8.70 0.43 -18.36
C PRO A 119 -9.49 -0.77 -17.83
N TYR A 120 -10.02 -0.67 -16.60
CA TYR A 120 -10.78 -1.75 -15.95
C TYR A 120 -11.97 -2.25 -16.79
N ARG A 121 -12.62 -1.40 -17.58
CA ARG A 121 -13.72 -1.79 -18.49
C ARG A 121 -13.29 -2.79 -19.58
N ASN A 122 -12.00 -2.79 -19.95
CA ASN A 122 -11.48 -3.71 -20.95
C ASN A 122 -11.45 -5.15 -20.39
N PRO A 123 -11.91 -6.19 -21.16
CA PRO A 123 -11.88 -7.57 -20.71
C PRO A 123 -10.45 -8.10 -20.44
N ASN A 124 -9.43 -7.54 -21.07
CA ASN A 124 -8.03 -7.90 -20.87
C ASN A 124 -7.31 -7.09 -19.79
N ASN A 125 -8.05 -6.30 -18.99
CA ASN A 125 -7.48 -5.71 -17.80
C ASN A 125 -6.88 -6.78 -16.88
N TYR A 126 -5.73 -6.50 -16.31
CA TYR A 126 -4.92 -7.47 -15.54
C TYR A 126 -5.72 -8.16 -14.41
N VAL A 127 -6.69 -7.48 -13.78
CA VAL A 127 -7.57 -8.06 -12.74
C VAL A 127 -8.51 -9.10 -13.35
N LYS A 128 -9.17 -8.76 -14.47
CA LYS A 128 -10.08 -9.68 -15.16
C LYS A 128 -9.35 -10.84 -15.82
N TYR A 129 -8.15 -10.57 -16.34
CA TYR A 129 -7.28 -11.60 -16.91
C TYR A 129 -6.87 -12.61 -15.83
N SER A 130 -6.43 -12.14 -14.66
CA SER A 130 -6.00 -13.02 -13.57
C SER A 130 -7.13 -13.92 -13.07
N LYS A 131 -8.37 -13.43 -13.02
CA LYS A 131 -9.54 -14.26 -12.69
C LYS A 131 -9.69 -15.44 -13.66
N ARG A 132 -9.72 -15.16 -14.98
CA ARG A 132 -9.85 -16.21 -16.01
C ARG A 132 -8.67 -17.18 -15.98
N LEU A 133 -7.46 -16.67 -15.71
CA LEU A 133 -6.27 -17.52 -15.59
C LEU A 133 -6.40 -18.46 -14.39
N ALA A 134 -6.86 -17.97 -13.24
CA ALA A 134 -7.10 -18.80 -12.05
C ALA A 134 -8.14 -19.90 -12.35
N GLU A 135 -9.24 -19.55 -13.00
CA GLU A 135 -10.29 -20.51 -13.40
C GLU A 135 -9.74 -21.60 -14.33
N GLN A 136 -8.86 -21.21 -15.27
CA GLN A 136 -8.22 -22.17 -16.17
C GLN A 136 -7.23 -23.08 -15.44
N LEU A 137 -6.34 -22.49 -14.61
CA LEU A 137 -5.37 -23.24 -13.83
C LEU A 137 -6.04 -24.17 -12.82
N ASN A 138 -7.17 -23.78 -12.24
CA ASN A 138 -7.92 -24.64 -11.34
C ASN A 138 -8.43 -25.94 -12.01
N LYS A 139 -8.64 -25.92 -13.34
CA LYS A 139 -9.05 -27.11 -14.11
C LYS A 139 -7.86 -27.98 -14.54
N THR A 140 -6.68 -27.40 -14.69
CA THR A 140 -5.52 -28.06 -15.31
C THR A 140 -4.43 -28.45 -14.33
N GLU A 141 -4.30 -27.72 -13.21
CA GLU A 141 -3.29 -27.99 -12.17
C GLU A 141 -3.77 -29.10 -11.21
N LYS A 142 -2.89 -30.03 -10.88
CA LYS A 142 -3.19 -31.19 -10.02
C LYS A 142 -3.81 -30.77 -8.66
N ASN A 143 -3.29 -29.71 -8.05
CA ASN A 143 -3.72 -29.21 -6.75
C ASN A 143 -4.66 -28.00 -6.86
N GLY A 144 -5.10 -27.67 -8.08
CA GLY A 144 -5.99 -26.54 -8.36
C GLY A 144 -5.34 -25.17 -8.20
N ALA A 145 -6.14 -24.15 -8.42
CA ALA A 145 -5.73 -22.75 -8.26
C ALA A 145 -6.85 -21.90 -7.70
N VAL A 146 -6.49 -20.86 -6.94
CA VAL A 146 -7.43 -19.88 -6.38
C VAL A 146 -7.08 -18.48 -6.87
N TRP A 147 -8.09 -17.68 -7.20
CA TRP A 147 -7.95 -16.24 -7.44
C TRP A 147 -8.01 -15.48 -6.13
N ALA A 148 -6.94 -14.79 -5.77
CA ALA A 148 -6.84 -14.05 -4.50
C ALA A 148 -7.83 -12.88 -4.41
N ASN A 149 -8.08 -12.17 -5.56
CA ASN A 149 -9.09 -11.11 -5.68
C ASN A 149 -8.99 -10.03 -4.60
N GLN A 150 -7.83 -9.43 -4.41
CA GLN A 150 -7.56 -8.45 -3.36
C GLN A 150 -8.60 -7.33 -3.24
N PHE A 151 -9.25 -6.96 -4.34
CA PHE A 151 -10.19 -5.83 -4.37
C PHE A 151 -11.54 -6.16 -3.76
N ASP A 152 -12.02 -7.39 -3.95
CA ASP A 152 -13.37 -7.79 -3.57
C ASP A 152 -13.39 -8.96 -2.58
N ASN A 153 -12.24 -9.55 -2.26
CA ASN A 153 -12.10 -10.51 -1.17
C ASN A 153 -11.98 -9.77 0.17
N VAL A 154 -13.03 -9.84 0.98
CA VAL A 154 -13.12 -9.13 2.26
C VAL A 154 -12.15 -9.65 3.34
N ALA A 155 -11.48 -10.79 3.11
CA ALA A 155 -10.37 -11.23 3.96
C ALA A 155 -9.22 -10.21 4.00
N ASN A 156 -9.03 -9.44 2.92
CA ASN A 156 -8.11 -8.30 2.91
C ASN A 156 -8.50 -7.25 3.97
N ARG A 157 -9.78 -6.86 4.03
CA ARG A 157 -10.28 -5.93 5.05
C ARG A 157 -10.17 -6.53 6.45
N GLN A 158 -10.49 -7.81 6.59
CA GLN A 158 -10.46 -8.53 7.86
C GLN A 158 -9.06 -8.54 8.48
N ALA A 159 -8.00 -8.62 7.67
CA ALA A 159 -6.62 -8.50 8.14
C ALA A 159 -6.39 -7.22 8.97
N HIS A 160 -6.97 -6.11 8.56
CA HIS A 160 -6.80 -4.83 9.24
C HIS A 160 -7.76 -4.62 10.40
N VAL A 161 -8.93 -5.27 10.38
CA VAL A 161 -9.85 -5.34 11.53
C VAL A 161 -9.19 -6.08 12.70
N GLU A 162 -8.54 -7.21 12.42
CA GLU A 162 -7.98 -8.08 13.45
C GLU A 162 -6.57 -7.70 13.88
N THR A 163 -5.82 -6.99 13.04
CA THR A 163 -4.41 -6.70 13.33
C THR A 163 -4.10 -5.22 13.37
N THR A 164 -4.15 -4.49 12.27
CA THR A 164 -3.68 -3.09 12.17
C THR A 164 -4.43 -2.16 13.10
N GLY A 165 -5.76 -2.24 13.13
CA GLY A 165 -6.58 -1.41 14.01
C GLY A 165 -6.30 -1.66 15.50
N PRO A 166 -6.38 -2.91 15.98
CA PRO A 166 -6.02 -3.26 17.36
C PRO A 166 -4.59 -2.91 17.75
N GLU A 167 -3.62 -3.08 16.85
CA GLU A 167 -2.23 -2.68 17.08
C GLU A 167 -2.12 -1.16 17.30
N ILE A 168 -2.73 -0.35 16.43
CA ILE A 168 -2.77 1.12 16.56
C ILE A 168 -3.38 1.51 17.91
N TRP A 169 -4.52 0.94 18.26
CA TRP A 169 -5.18 1.22 19.53
C TRP A 169 -4.29 0.91 20.74
N LYS A 170 -3.69 -0.27 20.74
CA LYS A 170 -2.78 -0.71 21.81
C LYS A 170 -1.53 0.16 21.91
N GLN A 171 -0.87 0.42 20.76
CA GLN A 171 0.38 1.18 20.71
C GLN A 171 0.22 2.66 21.10
N THR A 172 -0.96 3.24 20.88
CA THR A 172 -1.30 4.59 21.32
C THR A 172 -1.89 4.63 22.73
N ALA A 173 -2.00 3.49 23.39
CA ALA A 173 -2.71 3.35 24.68
C ALA A 173 -4.14 3.96 24.64
N GLY A 174 -4.83 3.78 23.50
CA GLY A 174 -6.18 4.30 23.27
C GLY A 174 -6.26 5.81 23.04
N LYS A 175 -5.14 6.49 22.83
CA LYS A 175 -5.09 7.97 22.67
C LYS A 175 -5.14 8.43 21.22
N VAL A 176 -5.32 7.54 20.25
CA VAL A 176 -5.51 7.90 18.84
C VAL A 176 -6.85 8.63 18.67
N ASN A 177 -6.82 9.82 18.06
CA ASN A 177 -8.00 10.65 17.80
C ASN A 177 -8.44 10.56 16.32
N GLY A 178 -7.48 10.39 15.41
CA GLY A 178 -7.74 10.29 13.98
C GLY A 178 -6.89 9.21 13.30
N PHE A 179 -7.46 8.57 12.29
CA PHE A 179 -6.76 7.67 11.37
C PHE A 179 -7.08 8.05 9.94
N ILE A 180 -6.07 8.14 9.10
CA ILE A 180 -6.23 8.49 7.70
C ILE A 180 -5.25 7.71 6.84
N CYS A 181 -5.70 7.22 5.68
CA CYS A 181 -4.81 6.72 4.65
C CYS A 181 -5.45 6.77 3.27
N SER A 182 -4.64 6.57 2.26
CA SER A 182 -5.05 6.42 0.86
C SER A 182 -5.64 5.03 0.59
N CYS A 183 -6.28 4.90 -0.57
CA CYS A 183 -7.03 3.72 -0.92
C CYS A 183 -6.55 3.10 -2.24
N GLY A 184 -6.07 1.86 -2.18
CA GLY A 184 -5.89 0.99 -3.33
C GLY A 184 -7.03 -0.02 -3.41
N SER A 185 -6.93 -1.14 -2.69
CA SER A 185 -8.02 -2.13 -2.58
C SER A 185 -9.11 -1.73 -1.58
N GLY A 186 -8.84 -0.80 -0.68
CA GLY A 186 -9.75 -0.37 0.38
C GLY A 186 -9.62 -1.13 1.69
N GLY A 187 -8.93 -2.27 1.70
CA GLY A 187 -8.85 -3.14 2.87
C GLY A 187 -8.31 -2.45 4.12
N THR A 188 -7.21 -1.71 3.97
CA THR A 188 -6.56 -1.02 5.11
C THR A 188 -7.46 0.05 5.72
N LEU A 189 -7.96 0.97 4.89
CA LEU A 189 -8.81 2.06 5.36
C LEU A 189 -10.09 1.54 6.02
N ALA A 190 -10.82 0.66 5.33
CA ALA A 190 -12.08 0.15 5.84
C ALA A 190 -11.88 -0.80 7.04
N GLY A 191 -10.83 -1.60 7.06
CA GLY A 191 -10.56 -2.49 8.19
C GLY A 191 -10.18 -1.74 9.46
N VAL A 192 -9.33 -0.71 9.36
CA VAL A 192 -9.00 0.13 10.52
C VAL A 192 -10.22 0.96 10.94
N ALA A 193 -11.03 1.45 10.01
CA ALA A 193 -12.28 2.14 10.33
C ALA A 193 -13.21 1.26 11.16
N LEU A 194 -13.47 0.02 10.74
CA LEU A 194 -14.29 -0.93 11.51
C LEU A 194 -13.75 -1.20 12.91
N ALA A 195 -12.43 -1.25 13.08
CA ALA A 195 -11.82 -1.52 14.38
C ALA A 195 -11.83 -0.32 15.34
N LEU A 196 -11.81 0.93 14.81
CA LEU A 196 -11.52 2.11 15.60
C LEU A 196 -12.67 3.15 15.63
N GLN A 197 -13.55 3.20 14.63
CA GLN A 197 -14.57 4.25 14.53
C GLN A 197 -15.55 4.24 15.71
N GLU A 198 -15.96 3.06 16.16
CA GLU A 198 -16.81 2.90 17.35
C GLU A 198 -16.12 3.32 18.67
N LYS A 199 -14.79 3.44 18.66
CA LYS A 199 -13.99 3.96 19.77
C LYS A 199 -13.84 5.49 19.75
N GLY A 200 -14.56 6.17 18.84
CA GLY A 200 -14.54 7.62 18.69
C GLY A 200 -13.40 8.15 17.81
N VAL A 201 -12.62 7.29 17.15
CA VAL A 201 -11.55 7.70 16.26
C VAL A 201 -12.13 8.23 14.93
N LYS A 202 -11.71 9.42 14.53
CA LYS A 202 -12.12 10.02 13.25
C LYS A 202 -11.38 9.35 12.09
N ILE A 203 -12.12 9.02 11.04
CA ILE A 203 -11.60 8.31 9.86
C ILE A 203 -11.51 9.26 8.67
N GLY A 204 -10.31 9.35 8.09
CA GLY A 204 -10.03 10.16 6.90
C GLY A 204 -9.62 9.33 5.69
N LEU A 205 -10.01 9.78 4.52
CA LEU A 205 -9.49 9.30 3.23
C LEU A 205 -8.57 10.38 2.63
N ALA A 206 -7.33 10.00 2.30
CA ALA A 206 -6.41 10.79 1.48
C ALA A 206 -6.41 10.21 0.06
N ASP A 207 -7.12 10.84 -0.87
CA ASP A 207 -7.26 10.35 -2.24
C ASP A 207 -6.30 11.10 -3.17
N PRO A 208 -5.43 10.42 -3.94
CA PRO A 208 -4.54 11.11 -4.86
C PRO A 208 -5.31 11.74 -6.02
N MET A 209 -4.77 12.79 -6.62
CA MET A 209 -5.26 13.31 -7.90
C MET A 209 -5.33 12.17 -8.93
N GLY A 210 -6.35 12.17 -9.78
CA GLY A 210 -6.61 11.09 -10.76
C GLY A 210 -7.40 9.90 -10.22
N ALA A 211 -7.71 9.87 -8.91
CA ALA A 211 -8.63 8.91 -8.29
C ALA A 211 -10.06 9.45 -8.23
N ALA A 212 -11.03 8.58 -7.94
CA ALA A 212 -12.45 8.94 -7.97
C ALA A 212 -13.16 8.88 -6.62
N LEU A 213 -12.49 8.43 -5.55
CA LEU A 213 -13.14 8.26 -4.26
C LEU A 213 -13.38 9.59 -3.55
N TYR A 214 -12.50 10.59 -3.73
CA TYR A 214 -12.77 11.94 -3.24
C TYR A 214 -14.10 12.46 -3.75
N SER A 215 -14.32 12.45 -5.07
CA SER A 215 -15.57 12.90 -5.67
C SER A 215 -16.78 12.06 -5.21
N PHE A 216 -16.59 10.74 -5.07
CA PHE A 216 -17.65 9.86 -4.60
C PHE A 216 -18.12 10.18 -3.19
N TYR A 217 -17.20 10.34 -2.24
CA TYR A 217 -17.56 10.60 -0.84
C TYR A 217 -17.99 12.05 -0.58
N THR A 218 -17.63 13.00 -1.46
CA THR A 218 -18.06 14.41 -1.34
C THR A 218 -19.32 14.71 -2.12
N ASN A 219 -19.47 14.15 -3.33
CA ASN A 219 -20.52 14.53 -4.28
C ASN A 219 -21.43 13.36 -4.71
N GLY A 220 -21.12 12.13 -4.30
CA GLY A 220 -21.86 10.92 -4.70
C GLY A 220 -21.52 10.38 -6.08
N GLU A 221 -20.51 10.93 -6.77
CA GLU A 221 -20.14 10.55 -8.14
C GLU A 221 -18.72 10.03 -8.24
N LEU A 222 -18.53 8.90 -8.91
CA LEU A 222 -17.19 8.37 -9.24
C LEU A 222 -16.60 9.14 -10.43
N LYS A 223 -15.94 10.25 -10.13
CA LYS A 223 -15.29 11.10 -11.13
C LYS A 223 -13.83 11.34 -10.73
N ALA A 224 -12.93 10.99 -11.64
CA ALA A 224 -11.51 11.26 -11.50
C ALA A 224 -11.17 12.62 -12.12
N ASP A 225 -10.27 13.37 -11.46
CA ASP A 225 -9.71 14.63 -11.96
C ASP A 225 -8.18 14.65 -11.75
N GLY A 226 -7.43 15.11 -12.77
CA GLY A 226 -5.99 15.15 -12.73
C GLY A 226 -5.31 13.78 -12.89
N SER A 227 -4.11 13.68 -12.37
CA SER A 227 -3.29 12.45 -12.36
C SER A 227 -2.26 12.49 -11.23
N SER A 228 -1.73 11.33 -10.86
CA SER A 228 -0.64 11.20 -9.89
C SER A 228 0.39 10.20 -10.39
N ILE A 229 1.66 10.40 -10.01
CA ILE A 229 2.73 9.43 -10.26
C ILE A 229 2.74 8.28 -9.24
N THR A 230 1.92 8.37 -8.19
CA THR A 230 1.88 7.36 -7.14
C THR A 230 1.30 6.05 -7.66
N GLU A 231 1.89 4.95 -7.25
CA GLU A 231 1.48 3.61 -7.65
C GLU A 231 0.80 2.83 -6.51
N GLY A 232 -0.14 1.96 -6.86
CA GLY A 232 -0.79 1.06 -5.90
C GLY A 232 -1.92 1.67 -5.07
N ILE A 233 -2.21 2.94 -5.28
CA ILE A 233 -3.35 3.69 -4.72
C ILE A 233 -4.10 4.44 -5.82
N GLY A 234 -5.23 5.07 -5.46
CA GLY A 234 -6.10 5.74 -6.42
C GLY A 234 -7.12 4.78 -7.04
N GLN A 235 -8.33 4.79 -6.52
CA GLN A 235 -9.37 3.85 -6.93
C GLN A 235 -10.44 4.54 -7.77
N GLY A 236 -10.85 3.90 -8.87
CA GLY A 236 -11.89 4.38 -9.78
C GLY A 236 -13.26 3.73 -9.56
N ARG A 237 -13.42 2.86 -8.55
CA ARG A 237 -14.67 2.16 -8.23
C ARG A 237 -14.79 1.88 -6.74
N ILE A 238 -15.98 1.59 -6.28
CA ILE A 238 -16.19 1.07 -4.93
C ILE A 238 -15.94 -0.45 -4.97
N THR A 239 -14.92 -0.89 -4.21
CA THR A 239 -14.60 -2.30 -4.02
C THR A 239 -15.45 -2.91 -2.90
N GLU A 240 -15.53 -4.24 -2.82
CA GLU A 240 -16.21 -4.90 -1.71
C GLU A 240 -15.54 -4.59 -0.34
N ASN A 241 -14.25 -4.34 -0.33
CA ASN A 241 -13.56 -3.92 0.89
C ASN A 241 -14.04 -2.56 1.40
N LEU A 242 -14.52 -1.67 0.51
CA LEU A 242 -15.02 -0.33 0.84
C LEU A 242 -16.53 -0.29 1.12
N ARG A 243 -17.22 -1.45 0.98
CA ARG A 243 -18.66 -1.50 1.24
C ARG A 243 -18.96 -0.95 2.63
N ASP A 244 -19.92 -0.04 2.69
CA ASP A 244 -20.41 0.62 3.91
C ASP A 244 -19.42 1.54 4.63
N LEU A 245 -18.22 1.76 4.09
CA LEU A 245 -17.29 2.74 4.64
C LEU A 245 -17.88 4.16 4.51
N LYS A 246 -17.85 4.90 5.62
CA LYS A 246 -18.23 6.31 5.70
C LYS A 246 -17.09 7.06 6.39
N PRO A 247 -16.14 7.64 5.62
CA PRO A 247 -15.09 8.46 6.21
C PRO A 247 -15.68 9.75 6.77
N ASP A 248 -15.14 10.22 7.92
CA ASP A 248 -15.52 11.51 8.51
C ASP A 248 -14.92 12.69 7.71
N TYR A 249 -13.75 12.47 7.09
CA TYR A 249 -13.03 13.47 6.32
C TYR A 249 -12.50 12.87 5.02
N VAL A 250 -12.49 13.68 3.97
CA VAL A 250 -11.96 13.28 2.67
C VAL A 250 -11.14 14.42 2.08
N PHE A 251 -9.88 14.13 1.71
CA PHE A 251 -8.98 15.10 1.11
C PHE A 251 -8.46 14.59 -0.22
N GLN A 252 -8.38 15.49 -1.20
CA GLN A 252 -7.71 15.21 -2.47
C GLN A 252 -6.28 15.77 -2.39
N ILE A 253 -5.28 14.93 -2.68
CA ILE A 253 -3.86 15.25 -2.48
C ILE A 253 -3.13 15.23 -3.82
N GLY A 254 -2.40 16.30 -4.11
CA GLY A 254 -1.54 16.42 -5.29
C GLY A 254 -0.13 15.87 -5.08
N ASP A 255 0.54 15.52 -6.18
CA ASP A 255 1.94 15.09 -6.16
C ASP A 255 2.88 16.22 -5.74
N ASP A 256 2.53 17.47 -6.05
CA ASP A 256 3.28 18.69 -5.68
C ASP A 256 3.36 18.89 -4.16
N GLU A 257 2.36 18.40 -3.41
CA GLU A 257 2.36 18.37 -1.95
C GLU A 257 3.01 17.10 -1.39
N ALA A 258 2.63 15.93 -1.92
CA ALA A 258 3.01 14.63 -1.37
C ALA A 258 4.49 14.26 -1.61
N ILE A 259 5.04 14.57 -2.79
CA ILE A 259 6.39 14.13 -3.16
C ILE A 259 7.49 14.86 -2.38
N PRO A 260 7.42 16.20 -2.14
CA PRO A 260 8.38 16.88 -1.27
C PRO A 260 8.42 16.31 0.16
N ILE A 261 7.29 15.85 0.71
CA ILE A 261 7.23 15.21 2.03
C ILE A 261 8.07 13.92 2.05
N VAL A 262 8.00 13.10 1.00
CA VAL A 262 8.80 11.86 0.91
C VAL A 262 10.29 12.16 0.89
N PHE A 263 10.70 13.19 0.20
CA PHE A 263 12.11 13.59 0.12
C PHE A 263 12.62 14.18 1.44
N ASP A 264 11.79 15.03 2.07
CA ASP A 264 12.10 15.58 3.41
C ASP A 264 12.27 14.48 4.45
N LEU A 265 11.39 13.47 4.45
CA LEU A 265 11.49 12.33 5.35
C LEU A 265 12.78 11.54 5.16
N LEU A 266 13.20 11.33 3.92
CA LEU A 266 14.45 10.62 3.66
C LEU A 266 15.66 11.45 4.12
N GLU A 267 15.70 12.73 3.80
CA GLU A 267 16.81 13.62 4.14
C GLU A 267 16.93 13.89 5.63
N ASN A 268 15.81 14.14 6.31
CA ASN A 268 15.79 14.67 7.69
C ASN A 268 15.36 13.64 8.74
N GLU A 269 14.67 12.58 8.35
CA GLU A 269 14.19 11.54 9.28
C GLU A 269 14.70 10.13 8.95
N GLY A 270 15.42 9.95 7.82
CA GLY A 270 16.01 8.66 7.41
C GLY A 270 14.98 7.65 6.91
N LEU A 271 13.78 8.10 6.54
CA LEU A 271 12.67 7.25 6.12
C LEU A 271 12.57 7.19 4.60
N CYS A 272 13.10 6.13 3.98
CA CYS A 272 13.03 5.87 2.55
C CYS A 272 11.70 5.19 2.18
N LEU A 273 10.73 5.95 1.69
CA LEU A 273 9.35 5.50 1.50
C LEU A 273 8.85 5.68 0.05
N GLY A 274 7.79 4.94 -0.31
CA GLY A 274 7.07 5.13 -1.57
C GLY A 274 6.14 6.35 -1.55
N GLY A 275 5.72 6.80 -2.74
CA GLY A 275 4.88 8.00 -2.91
C GLY A 275 3.53 7.95 -2.19
N SER A 276 2.94 6.75 -2.03
CA SER A 276 1.71 6.57 -1.27
C SER A 276 1.83 6.98 0.20
N SER A 277 3.03 6.88 0.78
CA SER A 277 3.30 7.38 2.15
C SER A 277 3.26 8.91 2.18
N GLY A 278 3.73 9.59 1.14
CA GLY A 278 3.61 11.05 1.01
C GLY A 278 2.16 11.51 0.96
N ILE A 279 1.32 10.85 0.14
CA ILE A 279 -0.14 11.10 0.08
C ILE A 279 -0.77 10.92 1.48
N ASN A 280 -0.40 9.87 2.17
CA ASN A 280 -0.91 9.56 3.51
C ASN A 280 -0.53 10.62 4.55
N ILE A 281 0.71 11.08 4.51
CA ILE A 281 1.22 12.08 5.47
C ILE A 281 0.65 13.47 5.17
N ALA A 282 0.55 13.86 3.90
CA ALA A 282 -0.15 15.09 3.51
C ALA A 282 -1.59 15.07 4.01
N GLY A 283 -2.32 13.97 3.77
CA GLY A 283 -3.66 13.78 4.30
C GLY A 283 -3.72 13.86 5.84
N ALA A 284 -2.74 13.29 6.55
CA ALA A 284 -2.67 13.36 8.00
C ALA A 284 -2.43 14.80 8.51
N MET A 285 -1.65 15.59 7.78
CA MET A 285 -1.45 17.01 8.09
C MET A 285 -2.74 17.82 7.83
N HIS A 286 -3.49 17.51 6.78
CA HIS A 286 -4.82 18.12 6.56
C HIS A 286 -5.79 17.75 7.67
N LEU A 287 -5.89 16.47 8.02
CA LEU A 287 -6.76 16.01 9.11
C LEU A 287 -6.37 16.67 10.46
N ALA A 288 -5.07 16.81 10.73
CA ALA A 288 -4.58 17.48 11.92
C ALA A 288 -5.01 18.95 12.00
N ARG A 289 -4.97 19.67 10.87
CA ARG A 289 -5.41 21.07 10.80
C ARG A 289 -6.91 21.20 11.04
N GLU A 290 -7.72 20.30 10.47
CA GLU A 290 -9.18 20.26 10.67
C GLU A 290 -9.56 19.92 12.12
N MET A 291 -8.88 18.96 12.73
CA MET A 291 -9.16 18.54 14.11
C MET A 291 -8.60 19.49 15.16
N GLY A 292 -7.64 20.34 14.79
CA GLY A 292 -6.97 21.28 15.69
C GLY A 292 -5.79 20.66 16.46
N PRO A 293 -4.99 21.49 17.16
CA PRO A 293 -3.77 21.07 17.84
C PRO A 293 -4.03 20.12 19.01
N GLY A 294 -3.00 19.33 19.37
CA GLY A 294 -3.04 18.41 20.52
C GLY A 294 -3.60 17.02 20.21
N ASN A 295 -4.12 16.78 19.00
CA ASN A 295 -4.63 15.48 18.59
C ASN A 295 -3.50 14.50 18.24
N THR A 296 -3.76 13.20 18.41
CA THR A 296 -2.91 12.12 17.93
C THR A 296 -3.53 11.51 16.67
N ILE A 297 -2.82 11.60 15.56
CA ILE A 297 -3.27 11.12 14.25
C ILE A 297 -2.32 10.03 13.77
N VAL A 298 -2.89 8.92 13.33
CA VAL A 298 -2.13 7.80 12.78
C VAL A 298 -2.38 7.69 11.28
N THR A 299 -1.32 7.48 10.53
CA THR A 299 -1.37 7.14 9.10
C THR A 299 -0.51 5.92 8.78
N ILE A 300 -0.46 5.50 7.52
CA ILE A 300 0.27 4.32 7.06
C ILE A 300 1.52 4.73 6.28
N LEU A 301 2.68 4.21 6.67
CA LEU A 301 3.89 4.20 5.87
C LEU A 301 3.90 2.90 5.06
N CYS A 302 3.42 2.99 3.81
CA CYS A 302 2.89 1.85 3.07
C CYS A 302 3.94 0.84 2.64
N ASP A 303 5.07 1.31 2.11
CA ASP A 303 6.10 0.48 1.52
C ASP A 303 7.45 1.19 1.45
N TYR A 304 8.51 0.41 1.18
CA TYR A 304 9.87 0.89 1.11
C TYR A 304 10.17 1.56 -0.23
N GLY A 305 10.95 2.66 -0.21
CA GLY A 305 11.19 3.52 -1.36
C GLY A 305 12.03 2.91 -2.47
N THR A 306 12.85 1.89 -2.18
CA THR A 306 13.73 1.24 -3.18
C THR A 306 12.97 0.60 -4.36
N ARG A 307 11.65 0.41 -4.24
CA ARG A 307 10.77 -0.06 -5.34
C ARG A 307 10.44 0.98 -6.39
N TYR A 308 10.95 2.20 -6.21
CA TYR A 308 10.60 3.36 -7.02
C TYR A 308 11.83 4.11 -7.53
N GLN A 309 13.00 3.46 -7.56
CA GLN A 309 14.26 4.07 -8.00
C GLN A 309 14.18 4.62 -9.43
N SER A 310 13.55 3.86 -10.34
CA SER A 310 13.38 4.26 -11.74
C SER A 310 12.38 5.39 -11.95
N LYS A 311 11.57 5.75 -10.95
CA LYS A 311 10.52 6.78 -11.03
C LYS A 311 10.66 7.84 -9.95
N LEU A 312 10.19 7.59 -8.73
CA LEU A 312 10.14 8.56 -7.64
C LEU A 312 11.52 9.12 -7.27
N TYR A 313 12.56 8.27 -7.33
CA TYR A 313 13.95 8.65 -7.02
C TYR A 313 14.81 8.86 -8.29
N ASN A 314 14.16 9.13 -9.42
CA ASN A 314 14.83 9.42 -10.70
C ASN A 314 14.63 10.88 -11.11
N PRO A 315 15.70 11.72 -11.11
CA PRO A 315 15.60 13.13 -11.46
C PRO A 315 15.01 13.40 -12.85
N SER A 316 15.35 12.57 -13.84
CA SER A 316 14.85 12.73 -15.21
C SER A 316 13.36 12.43 -15.29
N PHE A 317 12.90 11.40 -14.59
CA PHE A 317 11.46 11.08 -14.51
C PHE A 317 10.68 12.21 -13.83
N LEU A 318 11.14 12.70 -12.67
CA LEU A 318 10.49 13.79 -11.94
C LEU A 318 10.38 15.06 -12.81
N LYS A 319 11.48 15.47 -13.46
CA LYS A 319 11.50 16.62 -14.39
C LYS A 319 10.50 16.42 -15.54
N SER A 320 10.39 15.20 -16.10
CA SER A 320 9.43 14.90 -17.16
C SER A 320 7.96 15.04 -16.73
N LYS A 321 7.71 14.99 -15.41
CA LYS A 321 6.40 15.17 -14.79
C LYS A 321 6.15 16.57 -14.24
N GLY A 322 7.12 17.48 -14.40
CA GLY A 322 7.03 18.84 -13.86
C GLY A 322 7.16 18.90 -12.33
N LEU A 323 7.70 17.86 -11.71
CA LEU A 323 7.87 17.77 -10.26
C LEU A 323 9.25 18.26 -9.82
N SER A 324 9.32 18.81 -8.62
CA SER A 324 10.57 19.27 -8.03
C SER A 324 11.52 18.11 -7.74
N VAL A 325 12.80 18.35 -7.97
CA VAL A 325 13.87 17.38 -7.66
C VAL A 325 14.69 17.95 -6.50
N PRO A 326 14.85 17.21 -5.39
CA PRO A 326 15.64 17.67 -4.27
C PRO A 326 17.12 17.77 -4.66
N LYS A 327 17.85 18.72 -4.04
CA LYS A 327 19.26 18.98 -4.39
C LYS A 327 20.13 17.74 -4.20
N TRP A 328 19.98 17.03 -3.09
CA TRP A 328 20.77 15.84 -2.79
C TRP A 328 20.62 14.71 -3.82
N LEU A 329 19.51 14.67 -4.55
CA LEU A 329 19.29 13.66 -5.61
C LEU A 329 19.98 14.08 -6.95
N LEU A 330 20.35 15.35 -7.07
CA LEU A 330 21.08 15.90 -8.23
C LEU A 330 22.59 15.88 -8.01
N ASP A 331 23.05 15.87 -6.76
CA ASP A 331 24.45 15.96 -6.44
C ASP A 331 25.17 14.66 -6.81
N THR A 332 26.10 14.74 -7.73
CA THR A 332 27.13 13.71 -7.91
C THR A 332 28.02 13.72 -6.67
N PRO A 333 28.46 12.54 -6.18
CA PRO A 333 29.39 12.49 -5.07
C PRO A 333 30.57 13.42 -5.35
N SER A 334 30.70 14.49 -4.55
CA SER A 334 31.82 15.40 -4.62
C SER A 334 33.12 14.63 -4.31
N ASN A 335 34.24 15.06 -4.90
CA ASN A 335 35.57 14.48 -4.75
C ASN A 335 35.90 14.11 -3.29
N MET A 336 35.61 12.88 -2.94
CA MET A 336 36.11 12.32 -1.69
C MET A 336 37.62 12.07 -1.85
N PRO A 337 38.45 12.43 -0.85
CA PRO A 337 39.86 12.10 -0.90
C PRO A 337 40.02 10.58 -1.00
N SER A 338 40.87 10.11 -1.94
CA SER A 338 41.26 8.71 -1.99
C SER A 338 42.15 8.39 -0.79
N VAL A 339 41.77 7.36 -0.06
CA VAL A 339 42.56 6.80 1.05
C VAL A 339 43.05 5.39 0.73
N PHE A 340 43.11 5.02 -0.57
CA PHE A 340 43.72 3.78 -1.01
C PHE A 340 45.24 3.85 -0.77
N GLU A 341 45.80 2.86 -0.07
CA GLU A 341 47.23 2.58 -0.02
C GLU A 341 47.57 1.69 -1.21
N GLU A 342 48.66 2.03 -1.94
CA GLU A 342 49.16 1.24 -3.08
C GLU A 342 49.91 -0.04 -2.58
#